data_d0e3f8eff53c0303310beed4dc55cd4c
#
_entry.id   d0e3f8eff53c0303310beed4dc55cd4c
#
_cell.length_a   1.000
_cell.length_b   1.000
_cell.length_c   1.000
_cell.angle_alpha   90.00
_cell.angle_beta   90.00
_cell.angle_gamma   90.00
#
_symmetry.space_group_name_H-M   'P 1'
#
loop_
_entity.id
_entity.type
_entity.pdbx_description
1 polymer ?
#
loop_
_entity_poly.entity_id
_entity_poly.type
_entity_poly.pdbx_seq_one_letter_code
_entity_poly.pdbx_strand_id
1 'polypeptide(L)'
;MPARHPEALVAGSEYATVVVENLSRAQIVQYAGVSGDCSPQHVDEVYATRVGGYPTVFAHGMLTMGAAGRLVTDLVGDGRIVTFGMRFLRQVWPGDTLTARARAEEPETDRGRQVVRLTLAVVNQHGEQVASGYTTALVDGLVG
;
A
#
# COMPACT_ATOMS: atom_id res chain seq x y z
N MET A 1 -3.06 -8.13 15.54
CA MET A 1 -1.96 -9.08 15.32
C MET A 1 -0.74 -8.56 16.07
N PRO A 2 0.01 -9.38 16.80
CA PRO A 2 1.27 -8.93 17.37
C PRO A 2 2.18 -8.51 16.22
N ALA A 3 2.83 -7.35 16.37
CA ALA A 3 3.86 -6.91 15.44
C ALA A 3 4.84 -8.08 15.25
N ARG A 4 5.06 -8.52 14.03
CA ARG A 4 6.19 -9.38 13.74
C ARG A 4 7.42 -8.60 14.17
N HIS A 5 8.19 -9.15 15.10
CA HIS A 5 9.54 -8.66 15.27
C HIS A 5 10.21 -8.74 13.91
N PRO A 6 10.90 -7.69 13.46
CA PRO A 6 11.58 -7.70 12.20
C PRO A 6 12.63 -8.83 12.24
N GLU A 7 12.23 -10.00 11.75
CA GLU A 7 13.22 -10.99 11.33
C GLU A 7 14.01 -10.34 10.22
N ALA A 8 15.30 -10.53 10.22
CA ALA A 8 16.21 -9.91 9.28
C ALA A 8 15.65 -9.95 7.86
N LEU A 9 15.51 -8.79 7.23
CA LEU A 9 15.12 -8.71 5.83
C LEU A 9 16.21 -9.38 5.01
N VAL A 10 15.84 -10.40 4.28
CA VAL A 10 16.76 -11.15 3.41
C VAL A 10 16.68 -10.54 2.02
N ALA A 11 17.82 -10.08 1.51
CA ALA A 11 17.89 -9.56 0.15
C ALA A 11 17.39 -10.57 -0.88
N GLY A 12 16.62 -10.09 -1.85
CA GLY A 12 15.98 -10.92 -2.87
C GLY A 12 14.69 -11.62 -2.42
N SER A 13 14.39 -11.64 -1.10
CA SER A 13 13.15 -12.24 -0.59
C SER A 13 11.92 -11.41 -0.93
N GLU A 14 10.82 -12.12 -1.13
CA GLU A 14 9.51 -11.54 -1.37
C GLU A 14 8.59 -11.77 -0.16
N TYR A 15 7.84 -10.74 0.16
CA TYR A 15 6.87 -10.70 1.25
C TYR A 15 5.52 -10.32 0.67
N ALA A 16 4.45 -10.95 1.13
CA ALA A 16 3.11 -10.63 0.66
C ALA A 16 2.10 -10.77 1.79
N THR A 17 1.11 -9.89 1.80
CA THR A 17 -0.03 -9.99 2.71
C THR A 17 -1.27 -9.37 2.10
N VAL A 18 -2.44 -9.91 2.44
CA VAL A 18 -3.72 -9.27 2.11
C VAL A 18 -3.86 -8.03 3.00
N VAL A 19 -3.95 -6.86 2.39
CA VAL A 19 -4.03 -5.57 3.09
C VAL A 19 -5.44 -4.98 3.09
N VAL A 20 -6.27 -5.37 2.12
CA VAL A 20 -7.69 -5.05 2.04
C VAL A 20 -8.42 -6.31 1.63
N GLU A 21 -9.46 -6.70 2.34
CA GLU A 21 -10.30 -7.84 2.02
C GLU A 21 -11.71 -7.35 1.73
N ASN A 22 -12.22 -7.67 0.52
CA ASN A 22 -13.57 -7.32 0.08
C ASN A 22 -13.92 -5.85 0.41
N LEU A 23 -13.20 -4.91 -0.23
CA LEU A 23 -13.33 -3.47 0.02
C LEU A 23 -14.80 -3.04 0.00
N SER A 24 -15.27 -2.47 1.10
CA SER A 24 -16.64 -1.97 1.19
C SER A 24 -16.75 -0.49 0.82
N ARG A 25 -17.93 -0.08 0.35
CA ARG A 25 -18.25 1.34 0.14
C ARG A 25 -18.12 2.14 1.45
N ALA A 26 -18.45 1.52 2.59
CA ALA A 26 -18.31 2.15 3.89
C ALA A 26 -16.85 2.48 4.22
N GLN A 27 -15.91 1.60 3.89
CA GLN A 27 -14.47 1.88 4.06
C GLN A 27 -14.00 3.06 3.19
N ILE A 28 -14.51 3.16 1.96
CA ILE A 28 -14.20 4.31 1.08
C ILE A 28 -14.71 5.61 1.69
N VAL A 29 -15.96 5.61 2.20
CA VAL A 29 -16.55 6.79 2.85
C VAL A 29 -15.81 7.16 4.14
N GLN A 30 -15.45 6.17 4.95
CA GLN A 30 -14.63 6.39 6.15
C GLN A 30 -13.27 7.03 5.78
N TYR A 31 -12.63 6.54 4.74
CA TYR A 31 -11.38 7.11 4.27
C TYR A 31 -11.57 8.57 3.78
N ALA A 32 -12.65 8.86 3.04
CA ALA A 32 -12.99 10.22 2.63
C ALA A 32 -13.11 11.15 3.84
N GLY A 33 -13.76 10.71 4.90
CA GLY A 33 -13.92 11.48 6.14
C GLY A 33 -12.60 11.73 6.88
N VAL A 34 -11.72 10.74 6.93
CA VAL A 34 -10.42 10.83 7.62
C VAL A 34 -9.41 11.65 6.81
N SER A 35 -9.38 11.45 5.50
CA SER A 35 -8.42 12.13 4.61
C SER A 35 -8.84 13.55 4.22
N GLY A 36 -10.13 13.87 4.32
CA GLY A 36 -10.71 15.09 3.80
C GLY A 36 -10.92 15.09 2.28
N ASP A 37 -10.62 14.01 1.58
CA ASP A 37 -10.87 13.86 0.14
C ASP A 37 -12.29 13.31 -0.11
N CYS A 38 -13.25 14.22 -0.17
CA CYS A 38 -14.64 13.93 -0.48
C CYS A 38 -14.95 14.12 -1.97
N SER A 39 -13.97 13.94 -2.83
CA SER A 39 -14.19 14.03 -4.29
C SER A 39 -15.34 13.11 -4.73
N PRO A 40 -16.27 13.63 -5.55
CA PRO A 40 -17.55 12.95 -5.79
C PRO A 40 -17.43 11.57 -6.44
N GLN A 41 -16.37 11.31 -7.21
CA GLN A 41 -16.14 9.98 -7.80
C GLN A 41 -15.94 8.87 -6.76
N HIS A 42 -15.63 9.22 -5.52
CA HIS A 42 -15.44 8.25 -4.43
C HIS A 42 -16.70 8.04 -3.58
N VAL A 43 -17.60 9.03 -3.52
CA VAL A 43 -18.69 9.04 -2.55
C VAL A 43 -20.09 9.20 -3.16
N ASP A 44 -20.18 9.63 -4.42
CA ASP A 44 -21.44 9.88 -5.13
C ASP A 44 -21.57 8.95 -6.35
N GLU A 45 -22.44 7.96 -6.25
CA GLU A 45 -22.69 6.98 -7.32
C GLU A 45 -23.26 7.64 -8.58
N VAL A 46 -24.12 8.64 -8.43
CA VAL A 46 -24.72 9.32 -9.58
C VAL A 46 -23.65 10.11 -10.34
N TYR A 47 -22.78 10.80 -9.60
CA TYR A 47 -21.65 11.49 -10.21
C TYR A 47 -20.68 10.50 -10.86
N ALA A 48 -20.25 9.47 -10.15
CA ALA A 48 -19.29 8.50 -10.66
C ALA A 48 -19.76 7.86 -11.98
N THR A 49 -21.03 7.48 -12.06
CA THR A 49 -21.58 6.78 -13.22
C THR A 49 -21.99 7.71 -14.35
N ARG A 50 -22.71 8.80 -14.06
CA ARG A 50 -23.32 9.66 -15.09
C ARG A 50 -22.41 10.78 -15.57
N VAL A 51 -21.52 11.27 -14.70
CA VAL A 51 -20.60 12.36 -15.02
C VAL A 51 -19.20 11.83 -15.24
N GLY A 52 -18.70 10.98 -14.31
CA GLY A 52 -17.37 10.42 -14.38
C GLY A 52 -17.19 9.31 -15.41
N GLY A 53 -18.28 8.66 -15.85
CA GLY A 53 -18.24 7.57 -16.81
C GLY A 53 -17.66 6.26 -16.23
N TYR A 54 -17.59 6.14 -14.93
CA TYR A 54 -17.13 4.93 -14.24
C TYR A 54 -18.30 3.96 -13.99
N PRO A 55 -18.04 2.66 -13.84
CA PRO A 55 -19.10 1.69 -13.54
C PRO A 55 -19.73 1.89 -12.14
N THR A 56 -19.00 2.48 -11.21
CA THR A 56 -19.41 2.76 -9.83
C THR A 56 -18.40 3.71 -9.17
N VAL A 57 -18.62 4.07 -7.92
CA VAL A 57 -17.58 4.74 -7.10
C VAL A 57 -16.34 3.84 -6.93
N PHE A 58 -15.19 4.44 -6.75
CA PHE A 58 -13.94 3.70 -6.55
C PHE A 58 -13.11 4.28 -5.41
N ALA A 59 -12.17 3.48 -4.92
CA ALA A 59 -11.33 3.85 -3.80
C ALA A 59 -10.33 4.97 -4.16
N HIS A 60 -10.00 5.78 -3.18
CA HIS A 60 -8.88 6.71 -3.26
C HIS A 60 -7.57 5.94 -3.49
N GLY A 61 -6.71 6.45 -4.34
CA GLY A 61 -5.38 5.87 -4.53
C GLY A 61 -4.58 5.84 -3.22
N MET A 62 -4.70 6.90 -2.42
CA MET A 62 -4.01 7.00 -1.13
C MET A 62 -4.52 6.00 -0.08
N LEU A 63 -5.76 5.49 -0.20
CA LEU A 63 -6.24 4.37 0.61
C LEU A 63 -5.43 3.11 0.30
N THR A 64 -5.22 2.82 -0.98
CA THR A 64 -4.39 1.70 -1.44
C THR A 64 -2.94 1.86 -0.96
N MET A 65 -2.38 3.05 -1.07
CA MET A 65 -1.01 3.34 -0.59
C MET A 65 -0.89 3.15 0.92
N GLY A 66 -1.84 3.67 1.70
CA GLY A 66 -1.87 3.49 3.16
C GLY A 66 -2.00 2.02 3.57
N ALA A 67 -2.84 1.26 2.85
CA ALA A 67 -2.97 -0.18 3.09
C ALA A 67 -1.66 -0.93 2.79
N ALA A 68 -0.96 -0.60 1.71
CA ALA A 68 0.35 -1.17 1.40
C ALA A 68 1.41 -0.78 2.45
N GLY A 69 1.30 0.41 3.03
CA GLY A 69 2.18 0.87 4.11
C GLY A 69 2.17 -0.04 5.34
N ARG A 70 1.05 -0.73 5.60
CA ARG A 70 0.98 -1.73 6.70
C ARG A 70 1.95 -2.88 6.48
N LEU A 71 2.05 -3.42 5.26
CA LEU A 71 3.06 -4.45 4.98
C LEU A 71 4.46 -3.93 5.28
N VAL A 72 4.75 -2.70 4.89
CA VAL A 72 6.08 -2.11 5.11
C VAL A 72 6.38 -1.96 6.61
N THR A 73 5.45 -1.38 7.38
CA THR A 73 5.66 -1.22 8.83
C THR A 73 5.73 -2.55 9.56
N ASP A 74 4.99 -3.56 9.11
CA ASP A 74 5.08 -4.93 9.65
C ASP A 74 6.45 -5.57 9.38
N LEU A 75 7.13 -5.19 8.28
CA LEU A 75 8.44 -5.71 7.92
C LEU A 75 9.59 -4.98 8.62
N VAL A 76 9.54 -3.65 8.69
CA VAL A 76 10.68 -2.84 9.14
C VAL A 76 10.49 -2.22 10.52
N GLY A 77 9.28 -2.21 11.03
CA GLY A 77 8.89 -1.55 12.28
C GLY A 77 8.48 -0.08 12.10
N ASP A 78 7.78 0.44 13.09
CA ASP A 78 7.29 1.82 13.09
C ASP A 78 8.44 2.83 13.17
N GLY A 79 8.27 3.96 12.49
CA GLY A 79 9.22 5.06 12.51
C GLY A 79 10.50 4.84 11.70
N ARG A 80 10.59 3.76 10.94
CA ARG A 80 11.79 3.42 10.15
C ARG A 80 11.69 3.77 8.67
N ILE A 81 10.50 4.09 8.16
CA ILE A 81 10.31 4.48 6.76
C ILE A 81 10.96 5.85 6.52
N VAL A 82 11.86 5.93 5.55
CA VAL A 82 12.53 7.17 5.11
C VAL A 82 11.82 7.77 3.91
N THR A 83 11.50 6.95 2.92
CA THR A 83 10.76 7.36 1.72
C THR A 83 9.68 6.33 1.43
N PHE A 84 8.56 6.79 0.90
CA PHE A 84 7.50 5.94 0.42
C PHE A 84 6.80 6.58 -0.76
N GLY A 85 6.86 5.94 -1.92
CA GLY A 85 6.26 6.44 -3.15
C GLY A 85 5.49 5.35 -3.88
N MET A 86 4.33 5.72 -4.44
CA MET A 86 3.54 4.80 -5.26
C MET A 86 2.98 5.51 -6.49
N ARG A 87 2.80 4.73 -7.54
CA ARG A 87 2.06 5.08 -8.75
C ARG A 87 0.79 4.26 -8.79
N PHE A 88 -0.35 4.92 -8.96
CA PHE A 88 -1.64 4.27 -9.14
C PHE A 88 -1.84 3.94 -10.61
N LEU A 89 -2.10 2.67 -10.91
CA LEU A 89 -2.15 2.13 -12.26
C LEU A 89 -3.59 1.85 -12.71
N ARG A 90 -4.46 1.47 -11.77
CA ARG A 90 -5.86 1.12 -12.01
C ARG A 90 -6.73 1.56 -10.85
N GLN A 91 -8.02 1.79 -11.12
CA GLN A 91 -9.02 1.97 -10.08
C GLN A 91 -9.14 0.70 -9.24
N VAL A 92 -9.46 0.90 -7.96
CA VAL A 92 -9.82 -0.17 -7.02
C VAL A 92 -11.30 -0.04 -6.71
N TRP A 93 -12.04 -1.11 -6.91
CA TRP A 93 -13.50 -1.11 -6.85
C TRP A 93 -14.03 -1.67 -5.54
N PRO A 94 -15.26 -1.30 -5.11
CA PRO A 94 -15.94 -2.05 -4.06
C PRO A 94 -15.98 -3.55 -4.41
N GLY A 95 -15.65 -4.38 -3.43
CA GLY A 95 -15.52 -5.82 -3.60
C GLY A 95 -14.10 -6.33 -3.86
N ASP A 96 -13.18 -5.44 -4.22
CA ASP A 96 -11.79 -5.84 -4.46
C ASP A 96 -11.10 -6.30 -3.18
N THR A 97 -10.28 -7.33 -3.32
CA THR A 97 -9.33 -7.81 -2.30
C THR A 97 -7.92 -7.50 -2.78
N LEU A 98 -7.17 -6.77 -1.98
CA LEU A 98 -5.84 -6.30 -2.35
C LEU A 98 -4.76 -7.05 -1.58
N THR A 99 -3.77 -7.55 -2.31
CA THR A 99 -2.55 -8.12 -1.77
C THR A 99 -1.38 -7.18 -2.04
N ALA A 100 -0.75 -6.69 -0.99
CA ALA A 100 0.51 -5.96 -1.11
C ALA A 100 1.67 -6.96 -1.16
N ARG A 101 2.65 -6.66 -2.02
CA ARG A 101 3.90 -7.42 -2.18
C ARG A 101 5.07 -6.49 -2.02
N ALA A 102 6.11 -6.97 -1.37
CA ALA A 102 7.38 -6.26 -1.22
C ALA A 102 8.53 -7.20 -1.55
N ARG A 103 9.52 -6.71 -2.29
CA ARG A 103 10.77 -7.41 -2.55
C ARG A 103 11.91 -6.59 -1.97
N ALA A 104 12.71 -7.20 -1.09
CA ALA A 104 13.86 -6.55 -0.49
C ALA A 104 15.05 -6.55 -1.45
N GLU A 105 15.68 -5.39 -1.58
CA GLU A 105 16.97 -5.23 -2.27
C GLU A 105 18.12 -5.43 -1.27
N GLU A 106 19.36 -5.44 -1.76
CA GLU A 106 20.53 -5.48 -0.88
C GLU A 106 20.55 -4.22 0.00
N PRO A 107 20.83 -4.37 1.31
CA PRO A 107 21.02 -3.21 2.17
C PRO A 107 22.23 -2.39 1.72
N GLU A 108 22.11 -1.09 1.83
CA GLU A 108 23.17 -0.15 1.52
C GLU A 108 23.41 0.83 2.67
N THR A 109 24.55 1.50 2.65
CA THR A 109 24.84 2.54 3.63
C THR A 109 24.52 3.91 3.03
N ASP A 110 23.55 4.60 3.59
CA ASP A 110 23.23 6.00 3.28
C ASP A 110 23.51 6.87 4.50
N ARG A 111 24.39 7.87 4.34
CA ARG A 111 24.76 8.84 5.39
C ARG A 111 25.14 8.20 6.72
N GLY A 112 25.82 7.05 6.67
CA GLY A 112 26.26 6.30 7.85
C GLY A 112 25.18 5.43 8.51
N ARG A 113 24.00 5.31 7.91
CA ARG A 113 22.89 4.45 8.36
C ARG A 113 22.70 3.30 7.39
N GLN A 114 22.32 2.16 7.90
CA GLN A 114 21.94 1.02 7.07
C GLN A 114 20.50 1.23 6.59
N VAL A 115 20.30 1.23 5.27
CA VAL A 115 18.98 1.35 4.63
C VAL A 115 18.74 0.18 3.70
N VAL A 116 17.49 -0.22 3.56
CA VAL A 116 17.04 -1.17 2.55
C VAL A 116 16.00 -0.49 1.66
N ARG A 117 16.06 -0.79 0.37
CA ARG A 117 14.98 -0.47 -0.55
C ARG A 117 14.08 -1.67 -0.72
N LEU A 118 12.78 -1.44 -0.64
CA LEU A 118 11.75 -2.43 -0.97
C LEU A 118 11.02 -1.97 -2.23
N THR A 119 10.98 -2.80 -3.25
CA THR A 119 10.11 -2.62 -4.40
C THR A 119 8.72 -3.13 -4.05
N LEU A 120 7.69 -2.32 -4.31
CA LEU A 120 6.33 -2.58 -3.90
C LEU A 120 5.40 -2.80 -5.09
N ALA A 121 4.45 -3.70 -4.95
CA ALA A 121 3.33 -3.88 -5.85
C ALA A 121 2.06 -4.16 -5.05
N VAL A 122 0.92 -3.69 -5.54
CA VAL A 122 -0.39 -4.07 -5.02
C VAL A 122 -1.18 -4.69 -6.17
N VAL A 123 -1.71 -5.87 -5.94
CA VAL A 123 -2.52 -6.60 -6.91
C VAL A 123 -3.91 -6.86 -6.36
N ASN A 124 -4.91 -6.91 -7.24
CA ASN A 124 -6.27 -7.31 -6.87
C ASN A 124 -6.43 -8.84 -6.91
N GLN A 125 -7.64 -9.36 -6.63
CA GLN A 125 -7.96 -10.78 -6.63
C GLN A 125 -7.81 -11.45 -8.00
N HIS A 126 -7.74 -10.68 -9.08
CA HIS A 126 -7.52 -11.18 -10.45
C HIS A 126 -6.03 -11.20 -10.85
N GLY A 127 -5.14 -10.81 -9.93
CA GLY A 127 -3.71 -10.67 -10.21
C GLY A 127 -3.34 -9.42 -11.01
N GLU A 128 -4.29 -8.51 -11.22
CA GLU A 128 -4.03 -7.24 -11.90
C GLU A 128 -3.32 -6.27 -10.96
N GLN A 129 -2.23 -5.69 -11.42
CA GLN A 129 -1.48 -4.70 -10.66
C GLN A 129 -2.23 -3.36 -10.64
N VAL A 130 -2.66 -2.95 -9.46
CA VAL A 130 -3.41 -1.70 -9.24
C VAL A 130 -2.50 -0.55 -8.82
N ALA A 131 -1.37 -0.86 -8.19
CA ALA A 131 -0.36 0.12 -7.83
C ALA A 131 1.04 -0.50 -7.85
N SER A 132 2.05 0.34 -8.07
CA SER A 132 3.47 -0.01 -7.97
C SER A 132 4.22 1.08 -7.23
N GLY A 133 5.31 0.74 -6.58
CA GLY A 133 6.06 1.73 -5.86
C GLY A 133 7.33 1.22 -5.21
N TYR A 134 7.80 2.00 -4.26
CA TYR A 134 9.00 1.69 -3.51
C TYR A 134 8.94 2.34 -2.12
N THR A 135 9.72 1.80 -1.23
CA THR A 135 10.03 2.44 0.05
C THR A 135 11.52 2.24 0.35
N THR A 136 12.11 3.20 1.06
CA THR A 136 13.39 3.00 1.72
C THR A 136 13.17 3.06 3.22
N ALA A 137 13.81 2.17 3.94
CA ALA A 137 13.66 2.07 5.39
C ALA A 137 15.00 1.86 6.07
N LEU A 138 15.11 2.37 7.30
CA LEU A 138 16.26 2.14 8.17
C LEU A 138 16.21 0.71 8.70
N VAL A 139 17.32 0.00 8.57
CA VAL A 139 17.44 -1.41 9.00
C VAL A 139 18.59 -1.63 10.00
N ASP A 140 19.09 -0.56 10.61
CA ASP A 140 20.11 -0.67 11.66
C ASP A 140 19.67 -1.68 12.72
N GLY A 141 20.50 -2.70 12.94
CA GLY A 141 20.23 -3.78 13.90
C GLY A 141 19.23 -4.84 13.43
N LEU A 142 18.76 -4.79 12.16
CA LEU A 142 17.84 -5.77 11.58
C LEU A 142 18.49 -6.64 10.50
N VAL A 143 19.71 -6.33 10.12
CA VAL A 143 20.48 -7.10 9.12
C VAL A 143 21.53 -7.89 9.88
N GLY A 144 21.40 -9.18 9.85
CA GLY A 144 22.40 -10.10 10.39
C GLY A 144 23.29 -10.64 9.29
#